data_6791cabf0424095fea58889429317f33
#
_entry.id   6791cabf0424095fea58889429317f33
#
_cell.length_a   1.000
_cell.length_b   1.000
_cell.length_c   1.000
_cell.angle_alpha   90.00
_cell.angle_beta   90.00
_cell.angle_gamma   90.00
#
_symmetry.space_group_name_H-M   'P 1'
#
loop_
_entity.id
_entity.type
_entity.pdbx_description
1 polymer ?
#
loop_
_entity_poly.entity_id
_entity_poly.type
_entity_poly.pdbx_seq_one_letter_code
_entity_poly.pdbx_strand_id
1 'polypeptide(L)'
;MLQHMAIGLAASVMLFAVASDALADDAERAAICKTAEETGHTADIRNCLGLQYEAADKRLNAVYKTKMASLDAQGHERLRNDERRWLKARDAKCVESRQPDAGGTLGLVEVDSCFVNETERRIKVIDAFR
;
A
#
# COMPACT_ATOMS: atom_id res chain seq x y z
N MET A 1 48.73 -3.54 22.51
CA MET A 1 47.68 -4.57 22.53
C MET A 1 46.51 -4.00 23.33
N LEU A 2 45.44 -3.61 22.66
CA LEU A 2 44.05 -3.40 23.15
C LEU A 2 43.35 -2.33 22.29
N GLN A 3 42.85 -2.74 21.17
CA GLN A 3 41.92 -1.91 20.37
C GLN A 3 41.16 -2.82 19.40
N HIS A 4 40.19 -3.58 19.86
CA HIS A 4 39.19 -4.22 19.01
C HIS A 4 38.06 -4.72 19.91
N MET A 5 37.16 -3.87 20.34
CA MET A 5 35.82 -4.26 20.84
C MET A 5 34.95 -3.02 21.04
N ALA A 6 34.36 -2.51 19.98
CA ALA A 6 33.24 -1.56 20.08
C ALA A 6 32.45 -1.38 18.76
N ILE A 7 32.11 -2.43 18.02
CA ILE A 7 31.27 -2.29 16.81
C ILE A 7 29.96 -3.11 16.85
N GLY A 8 29.69 -3.82 17.96
CA GLY A 8 28.60 -4.80 18.00
C GLY A 8 27.23 -4.33 18.52
N LEU A 9 27.10 -3.13 19.15
CA LEU A 9 25.86 -2.77 19.84
C LEU A 9 24.94 -1.78 19.11
N ALA A 10 25.42 -1.06 18.10
CA ALA A 10 24.59 -0.02 17.45
C ALA A 10 23.58 -0.56 16.44
N ALA A 11 23.84 -1.72 15.84
CA ALA A 11 22.96 -2.29 14.79
C ALA A 11 21.67 -2.92 15.36
N SER A 12 21.70 -3.44 16.57
CA SER A 12 20.53 -4.11 17.19
C SER A 12 19.45 -3.14 17.66
N VAL A 13 19.80 -1.93 18.04
CA VAL A 13 18.82 -0.95 18.56
C VAL A 13 17.97 -0.36 17.42
N MET A 14 18.51 -0.17 16.24
CA MET A 14 17.76 0.39 15.11
C MET A 14 16.71 -0.59 14.52
N LEU A 15 16.94 -1.91 14.56
CA LEU A 15 15.93 -2.88 14.10
C LEU A 15 14.71 -2.94 15.01
N PHE A 16 14.86 -2.73 16.30
CA PHE A 16 13.72 -2.76 17.23
C PHE A 16 12.82 -1.53 17.12
N ALA A 17 13.36 -0.35 16.81
CA ALA A 17 12.59 0.88 16.67
C ALA A 17 11.67 0.82 15.43
N VAL A 18 12.17 0.37 14.29
CA VAL A 18 11.39 0.28 13.04
C VAL A 18 10.25 -0.75 13.13
N ALA A 19 10.46 -1.85 13.85
CA ALA A 19 9.41 -2.85 14.06
C ALA A 19 8.30 -2.32 15.01
N SER A 20 8.64 -1.50 15.97
CA SER A 20 7.66 -0.91 16.90
C SER A 20 6.74 0.10 16.22
N ASP A 21 7.28 0.94 15.33
CA ASP A 21 6.51 1.93 14.60
C ASP A 21 5.51 1.25 13.62
N ALA A 22 5.93 0.22 12.92
CA ALA A 22 5.07 -0.52 11.99
C ALA A 22 3.90 -1.22 12.72
N LEU A 23 4.14 -1.78 13.91
CA LEU A 23 3.09 -2.39 14.74
C LEU A 23 2.11 -1.36 15.30
N ALA A 24 2.60 -0.16 15.63
CA ALA A 24 1.76 0.94 16.09
C ALA A 24 0.83 1.44 14.97
N ASP A 25 1.36 1.63 13.76
CA ASP A 25 0.59 2.01 12.58
C ASP A 25 -0.51 0.98 12.25
N ASP A 26 -0.20 -0.31 12.34
CA ASP A 26 -1.16 -1.37 12.08
C ASP A 26 -2.28 -1.42 13.13
N ALA A 27 -1.96 -1.19 14.40
CA ALA A 27 -2.92 -1.16 15.50
C ALA A 27 -3.86 0.07 15.39
N GLU A 28 -3.31 1.24 15.05
CA GLU A 28 -4.09 2.46 14.84
C GLU A 28 -5.06 2.29 13.66
N ARG A 29 -4.59 1.78 12.53
CA ARG A 29 -5.42 1.48 11.36
C ARG A 29 -6.56 0.51 11.72
N ALA A 30 -6.26 -0.56 12.45
CA ALA A 30 -7.27 -1.53 12.89
C ALA A 30 -8.35 -0.89 13.77
N ALA A 31 -7.97 0.01 14.68
CA ALA A 31 -8.91 0.73 15.54
C ALA A 31 -9.83 1.65 14.74
N ILE A 32 -9.29 2.39 13.76
CA ILE A 32 -10.07 3.27 12.89
C ILE A 32 -11.04 2.46 12.02
N CYS A 33 -10.60 1.36 11.44
CA CYS A 33 -11.47 0.50 10.64
C CYS A 33 -12.58 -0.16 11.47
N LYS A 34 -12.29 -0.55 12.71
CA LYS A 34 -13.30 -1.03 13.65
C LYS A 34 -14.38 0.03 13.93
N THR A 35 -13.98 1.28 14.15
CA THR A 35 -14.94 2.38 14.30
C THR A 35 -15.84 2.52 13.07
N ALA A 36 -15.29 2.43 11.87
CA ALA A 36 -16.05 2.48 10.63
C ALA A 36 -17.10 1.36 10.52
N GLU A 37 -16.75 0.14 10.94
CA GLU A 37 -17.68 -1.01 11.00
C GLU A 37 -18.80 -0.78 12.03
N GLU A 38 -18.48 -0.22 13.19
CA GLU A 38 -19.43 0.02 14.27
C GLU A 38 -20.39 1.16 13.98
N THR A 39 -19.91 2.25 13.35
CA THR A 39 -20.74 3.44 13.08
C THR A 39 -21.50 3.37 11.77
N GLY A 40 -20.94 2.71 10.76
CA GLY A 40 -21.45 2.75 9.38
C GLY A 40 -21.44 4.14 8.75
N HIS A 41 -20.81 5.13 9.37
CA HIS A 41 -20.73 6.48 8.82
C HIS A 41 -19.79 6.53 7.63
N THR A 42 -20.25 7.14 6.55
CA THR A 42 -19.46 7.27 5.31
C THR A 42 -18.07 7.89 5.55
N ALA A 43 -17.98 8.88 6.43
CA ALA A 43 -16.70 9.53 6.74
C ALA A 43 -15.72 8.56 7.41
N ASP A 44 -16.18 7.74 8.34
CA ASP A 44 -15.35 6.74 9.03
C ASP A 44 -14.92 5.62 8.07
N ILE A 45 -15.85 5.17 7.21
CA ILE A 45 -15.56 4.17 6.17
C ILE A 45 -14.48 4.70 5.21
N ARG A 46 -14.60 5.93 4.73
CA ARG A 46 -13.61 6.54 3.85
C ARG A 46 -12.26 6.74 4.52
N ASN A 47 -12.23 7.11 5.80
CA ASN A 47 -11.00 7.20 6.57
C ASN A 47 -10.29 5.84 6.66
N CYS A 48 -11.03 4.78 6.99
CA CYS A 48 -10.49 3.41 7.00
C CYS A 48 -9.95 3.00 5.62
N LEU A 49 -10.70 3.23 4.54
CA LEU A 49 -10.26 2.91 3.18
C LEU A 49 -9.02 3.69 2.76
N GLY A 50 -8.90 4.97 3.15
CA GLY A 50 -7.70 5.78 2.92
C GLY A 50 -6.47 5.16 3.55
N LEU A 51 -6.54 4.75 4.81
CA LEU A 51 -5.45 4.08 5.52
C LEU A 51 -5.12 2.70 4.94
N GLN A 52 -6.12 1.96 4.47
CA GLN A 52 -5.91 0.69 3.77
C GLN A 52 -5.20 0.91 2.43
N TYR A 53 -5.58 1.95 1.69
CA TYR A 53 -4.93 2.31 0.44
C TYR A 53 -3.45 2.70 0.65
N GLU A 54 -3.16 3.55 1.63
CA GLU A 54 -1.78 3.92 1.98
C GLU A 54 -0.92 2.70 2.32
N ALA A 55 -1.46 1.77 3.12
CA ALA A 55 -0.77 0.54 3.47
C ALA A 55 -0.54 -0.38 2.24
N ALA A 56 -1.53 -0.48 1.36
CA ALA A 56 -1.42 -1.24 0.12
C ALA A 56 -0.40 -0.62 -0.85
N ASP A 57 -0.40 0.71 -1.01
CA ASP A 57 0.54 1.43 -1.85
C ASP A 57 1.99 1.29 -1.35
N LYS A 58 2.20 1.39 -0.03
CA LYS A 58 3.50 1.14 0.60
C LYS A 58 4.02 -0.28 0.29
N ARG A 59 3.14 -1.30 0.38
CA ARG A 59 3.49 -2.68 0.03
C ARG A 59 3.75 -2.86 -1.46
N LEU A 60 2.94 -2.24 -2.32
CA LEU A 60 3.14 -2.26 -3.77
C LEU A 60 4.52 -1.72 -4.14
N ASN A 61 4.90 -0.57 -3.59
CA ASN A 61 6.20 0.05 -3.81
C ASN A 61 7.36 -0.84 -3.33
N ALA A 62 7.21 -1.53 -2.20
CA ALA A 62 8.21 -2.46 -1.69
C ALA A 62 8.38 -3.68 -2.61
N VAL A 63 7.29 -4.30 -3.05
CA VAL A 63 7.30 -5.44 -3.97
C VAL A 63 7.87 -5.03 -5.33
N TYR A 64 7.47 -3.86 -5.85
CA TYR A 64 8.02 -3.30 -7.09
C TYR A 64 9.54 -3.13 -7.00
N LYS A 65 10.04 -2.52 -5.93
CA LYS A 65 11.47 -2.32 -5.71
C LYS A 65 12.24 -3.66 -5.66
N THR A 66 11.71 -4.65 -4.94
CA THR A 66 12.30 -5.99 -4.85
C THR A 66 12.31 -6.67 -6.21
N LYS A 67 11.21 -6.59 -6.97
CA LYS A 67 11.12 -7.17 -8.31
C LYS A 67 12.11 -6.49 -9.26
N MET A 68 12.17 -5.18 -9.27
CA MET A 68 13.14 -4.44 -10.08
C MET A 68 14.58 -4.89 -9.81
N ALA A 69 14.97 -5.11 -8.55
CA ALA A 69 16.31 -5.59 -8.20
C ALA A 69 16.64 -6.98 -8.74
N SER A 70 15.64 -7.80 -9.07
CA SER A 70 15.80 -9.17 -9.58
C SER A 70 15.79 -9.29 -11.10
N LEU A 71 15.48 -8.24 -11.83
CA LEU A 71 15.32 -8.24 -13.29
C LEU A 71 16.59 -7.70 -13.98
N ASP A 72 16.78 -8.11 -15.23
CA ASP A 72 17.77 -7.52 -16.14
C ASP A 72 17.27 -6.16 -16.72
N ALA A 73 18.11 -5.49 -17.51
CA ALA A 73 17.80 -4.19 -18.10
C ALA A 73 16.50 -4.20 -18.93
N GLN A 74 16.27 -5.29 -19.68
CA GLN A 74 15.07 -5.43 -20.51
C GLN A 74 13.82 -5.69 -19.64
N GLY A 75 13.95 -6.47 -18.58
CA GLY A 75 12.91 -6.69 -17.58
C GLY A 75 12.53 -5.41 -16.84
N HIS A 76 13.50 -4.57 -16.49
CA HIS A 76 13.26 -3.24 -15.92
C HIS A 76 12.39 -2.37 -16.82
N GLU A 77 12.68 -2.34 -18.11
CA GLU A 77 11.92 -1.52 -19.05
C GLU A 77 10.50 -2.06 -19.23
N ARG A 78 10.34 -3.38 -19.35
CA ARG A 78 9.02 -4.02 -19.43
C ARG A 78 8.18 -3.71 -18.20
N LEU A 79 8.73 -3.90 -16.99
CA LEU A 79 7.98 -3.68 -15.74
C LEU A 79 7.61 -2.20 -15.55
N ARG A 80 8.51 -1.26 -15.85
CA ARG A 80 8.20 0.18 -15.81
C ARG A 80 7.06 0.57 -16.75
N ASN A 81 7.09 0.06 -17.97
CA ASN A 81 6.07 0.36 -18.96
C ASN A 81 4.73 -0.28 -18.57
N ASP A 82 4.76 -1.48 -18.01
CA ASP A 82 3.56 -2.16 -17.52
C ASP A 82 2.95 -1.42 -16.33
N GLU A 83 3.76 -0.96 -15.38
CA GLU A 83 3.29 -0.17 -14.23
C GLU A 83 2.64 1.14 -14.64
N ARG A 84 3.23 1.87 -15.59
CA ARG A 84 2.63 3.12 -16.10
C ARG A 84 1.28 2.90 -16.77
N ARG A 85 1.13 1.82 -17.54
CA ARG A 85 -0.15 1.46 -18.16
C ARG A 85 -1.19 1.09 -17.12
N TRP A 86 -0.77 0.29 -16.13
CA TRP A 86 -1.66 -0.11 -15.05
C TRP A 86 -2.14 1.09 -14.22
N LEU A 87 -1.26 2.02 -13.83
CA LEU A 87 -1.65 3.24 -13.10
C LEU A 87 -2.75 4.01 -13.83
N LYS A 88 -2.59 4.23 -15.13
CA LYS A 88 -3.60 4.93 -15.95
C LYS A 88 -4.92 4.16 -16.01
N ALA A 89 -4.85 2.83 -16.18
CA ALA A 89 -6.03 1.99 -16.25
C ALA A 89 -6.78 1.92 -14.90
N ARG A 90 -6.03 1.81 -13.78
CA ARG A 90 -6.58 1.85 -12.42
C ARG A 90 -7.33 3.17 -12.19
N ASP A 91 -6.68 4.29 -12.45
CA ASP A 91 -7.23 5.61 -12.19
C ASP A 91 -8.52 5.85 -13.01
N ALA A 92 -8.51 5.51 -14.29
CA ALA A 92 -9.70 5.59 -15.13
C ALA A 92 -10.83 4.69 -14.60
N LYS A 93 -10.54 3.40 -14.34
CA LYS A 93 -11.51 2.44 -13.83
C LYS A 93 -12.13 2.88 -12.51
N CYS A 94 -11.33 3.35 -11.57
CA CYS A 94 -11.82 3.71 -10.24
C CYS A 94 -12.60 5.03 -10.24
N VAL A 95 -12.28 5.97 -11.12
CA VAL A 95 -13.09 7.17 -11.30
C VAL A 95 -14.45 6.83 -11.95
N GLU A 96 -14.46 5.94 -12.94
CA GLU A 96 -15.67 5.46 -13.59
C GLU A 96 -16.56 4.61 -12.66
N SER A 97 -16.00 4.00 -11.61
CA SER A 97 -16.78 3.21 -10.63
C SER A 97 -17.73 4.08 -9.81
N ARG A 98 -17.52 5.39 -9.77
CA ARG A 98 -18.47 6.33 -9.18
C ARG A 98 -19.73 6.35 -10.01
N GLN A 99 -20.76 5.67 -9.53
CA GLN A 99 -22.07 5.68 -10.20
C GLN A 99 -22.68 7.09 -10.18
N PRO A 100 -23.03 7.65 -11.34
CA PRO A 100 -23.62 9.00 -11.41
C PRO A 100 -24.92 9.14 -10.62
N ASP A 101 -25.64 8.04 -10.47
CA ASP A 101 -26.97 7.98 -9.86
C ASP A 101 -26.94 7.68 -8.35
N ALA A 102 -25.81 7.23 -7.82
CA ALA A 102 -25.59 7.12 -6.38
C ALA A 102 -25.30 8.52 -5.82
N GLY A 103 -26.34 9.35 -5.76
CA GLY A 103 -26.24 10.70 -5.21
C GLY A 103 -25.62 10.70 -3.82
N GLY A 104 -24.61 11.56 -3.58
CA GLY A 104 -24.00 11.74 -2.27
C GLY A 104 -22.64 11.06 -2.09
N THR A 105 -22.35 10.72 -0.84
CA THR A 105 -21.01 10.26 -0.41
C THR A 105 -20.74 8.79 -0.65
N LEU A 106 -21.76 7.98 -0.94
CA LEU A 106 -21.60 6.53 -1.16
C LEU A 106 -20.75 6.24 -2.41
N GLY A 107 -20.93 6.99 -3.49
CA GLY A 107 -20.10 6.87 -4.68
C GLY A 107 -18.62 7.15 -4.42
N LEU A 108 -18.27 7.92 -3.39
CA LEU A 108 -16.89 8.14 -2.97
C LEU A 108 -16.32 6.90 -2.25
N VAL A 109 -17.13 6.17 -1.49
CA VAL A 109 -16.72 4.89 -0.88
C VAL A 109 -16.41 3.86 -1.95
N GLU A 110 -17.19 3.81 -3.03
CA GLU A 110 -16.93 2.90 -4.16
C GLU A 110 -15.59 3.21 -4.84
N VAL A 111 -15.29 4.49 -5.07
CA VAL A 111 -14.00 4.92 -5.61
C VAL A 111 -12.85 4.53 -4.68
N ASP A 112 -12.95 4.85 -3.39
CA ASP A 112 -11.90 4.54 -2.41
C ASP A 112 -11.68 3.01 -2.31
N SER A 113 -12.74 2.21 -2.29
CA SER A 113 -12.68 0.74 -2.29
C SER A 113 -12.03 0.19 -3.56
N CYS A 114 -12.32 0.80 -4.71
CA CYS A 114 -11.70 0.41 -5.99
C CYS A 114 -10.19 0.59 -5.93
N PHE A 115 -9.69 1.73 -5.46
CA PHE A 115 -8.25 1.98 -5.33
C PHE A 115 -7.57 0.97 -4.43
N VAL A 116 -8.14 0.63 -3.28
CA VAL A 116 -7.62 -0.42 -2.40
C VAL A 116 -7.53 -1.75 -3.14
N ASN A 117 -8.64 -2.19 -3.72
CA ASN A 117 -8.73 -3.50 -4.36
C ASN A 117 -7.80 -3.66 -5.58
N GLU A 118 -7.72 -2.63 -6.43
CA GLU A 118 -6.83 -2.68 -7.60
C GLU A 118 -5.35 -2.68 -7.19
N THR A 119 -5.00 -1.94 -6.15
CA THR A 119 -3.62 -1.92 -5.62
C THR A 119 -3.23 -3.27 -5.02
N GLU A 120 -4.12 -3.90 -4.25
CA GLU A 120 -3.90 -5.25 -3.70
C GLU A 120 -3.74 -6.32 -4.79
N ARG A 121 -4.55 -6.24 -5.85
CA ARG A 121 -4.39 -7.13 -7.00
C ARG A 121 -3.06 -6.93 -7.71
N ARG A 122 -2.64 -5.66 -7.85
CA ARG A 122 -1.38 -5.31 -8.52
C ARG A 122 -0.16 -5.88 -7.81
N ILE A 123 -0.14 -5.90 -6.48
CA ILE A 123 0.94 -6.52 -5.69
C ILE A 123 1.19 -7.96 -6.16
N LYS A 124 0.14 -8.75 -6.31
CA LYS A 124 0.24 -10.15 -6.76
C LYS A 124 0.77 -10.27 -8.20
N VAL A 125 0.36 -9.35 -9.07
CA VAL A 125 0.80 -9.33 -10.48
C VAL A 125 2.30 -9.02 -10.56
N ILE A 126 2.79 -8.03 -9.80
CA ILE A 126 4.21 -7.67 -9.78
C ILE A 126 5.03 -8.79 -9.16
N ASP A 127 4.57 -9.40 -8.09
CA ASP A 127 5.28 -10.53 -7.46
C ASP A 127 5.47 -11.71 -8.44
N ALA A 128 4.49 -11.97 -9.29
CA ALA A 128 4.55 -13.00 -10.32
C ALA A 128 5.25 -12.56 -11.63
N PHE A 129 5.64 -11.30 -11.78
CA PHE A 129 6.26 -10.76 -13.00
C PHE A 129 7.61 -11.43 -13.30
N ARG A 130 7.87 -11.76 -14.61
CA ARG A 130 9.09 -12.44 -15.07
C ARG A 130 9.73 -11.71 -16.25
#